data_1b0a8120b236a28d198f146b2315d0bf
#
_entry.id   1b0a8120b236a28d198f146b2315d0bf
#
_cell.length_a   1.000
_cell.length_b   1.000
_cell.length_c   1.000
_cell.angle_alpha   90.00
_cell.angle_beta   90.00
_cell.angle_gamma   90.00
#
_symmetry.space_group_name_H-M   'P 1'
#
loop_
_entity.id
_entity.type
_entity.pdbx_description
1 polymer ?
#
loop_
_entity_poly.entity_id
_entity_poly.type
_entity_poly.pdbx_seq_one_letter_code
_entity_poly.pdbx_strand_id
1 'polypeptide(L)'
;MKLHHAAASPYVRKVMACAIARGLAGRIETIATNPHVSPPELLVDNPLSKVPALVTDDGTAIYDSPVICEYLDTLGDAAPLFPPTGSMARLHAQIMHATADGILDAAVARRLNMPHPQDDGRRAFDARQKAAVDRALDVLEKAPPKGLSDIGAMLTGSLGMLPS
;
A
#
# COMPACT_ATOMS: atom_id res chain seq x y z
N MET A 1 -0.36 -19.18 0.16
CA MET A 1 0.51 -18.02 -0.17
C MET A 1 1.19 -17.51 1.09
N LYS A 2 2.40 -16.92 0.99
CA LYS A 2 3.15 -16.35 2.13
C LYS A 2 3.38 -14.87 1.91
N LEU A 3 3.20 -14.04 2.93
CA LEU A 3 3.36 -12.59 2.84
C LEU A 3 4.40 -12.11 3.86
N HIS A 4 5.51 -11.55 3.36
CA HIS A 4 6.44 -10.80 4.19
C HIS A 4 5.74 -9.58 4.79
N HIS A 5 5.66 -9.54 6.12
CA HIS A 5 4.78 -8.67 6.87
C HIS A 5 5.56 -7.89 7.94
N ALA A 6 5.35 -6.57 7.98
CA ALA A 6 5.71 -5.72 9.10
C ALA A 6 4.46 -4.99 9.60
N ALA A 7 4.13 -5.12 10.88
CA ALA A 7 2.86 -4.59 11.44
C ALA A 7 2.72 -3.07 11.28
N ALA A 8 3.83 -2.33 11.28
CA ALA A 8 3.83 -0.87 11.08
C ALA A 8 3.74 -0.44 9.62
N SER A 9 3.84 -1.37 8.64
CA SER A 9 3.82 -1.03 7.23
C SER A 9 2.41 -0.71 6.73
N PRO A 10 2.15 0.51 6.23
CA PRO A 10 0.85 0.84 5.66
C PRO A 10 0.59 0.07 4.36
N TYR A 11 1.63 -0.26 3.60
CA TYR A 11 1.52 -1.04 2.36
C TYR A 11 1.11 -2.49 2.63
N VAL A 12 1.60 -3.08 3.72
CA VAL A 12 1.14 -4.41 4.18
C VAL A 12 -0.33 -4.37 4.57
N ARG A 13 -0.76 -3.32 5.30
CA ARG A 13 -2.18 -3.13 5.65
C ARG A 13 -3.07 -3.04 4.42
N LYS A 14 -2.62 -2.32 3.39
CA LYS A 14 -3.30 -2.23 2.09
C LYS A 14 -3.51 -3.63 1.48
N VAL A 15 -2.46 -4.45 1.39
CA VAL A 15 -2.55 -5.81 0.86
C VAL A 15 -3.50 -6.67 1.67
N MET A 16 -3.43 -6.60 3.00
CA MET A 16 -4.34 -7.36 3.87
C MET A 16 -5.79 -6.90 3.74
N ALA A 17 -6.04 -5.59 3.62
CA ALA A 17 -7.39 -5.06 3.37
C ALA A 17 -7.95 -5.58 2.03
N CYS A 18 -7.12 -5.59 0.97
CA CYS A 18 -7.48 -6.19 -0.31
C CYS A 18 -7.80 -7.69 -0.17
N ALA A 19 -6.95 -8.45 0.53
CA ALA A 19 -7.15 -9.87 0.76
C ALA A 19 -8.45 -10.15 1.53
N ILE A 20 -8.77 -9.35 2.54
CA ILE A 20 -10.03 -9.46 3.31
C ILE A 20 -11.22 -9.19 2.39
N ALA A 21 -11.20 -8.10 1.65
CA ALA A 21 -12.29 -7.71 0.74
C ALA A 21 -12.55 -8.77 -0.35
N ARG A 22 -11.51 -9.50 -0.76
CA ARG A 22 -11.59 -10.58 -1.74
C ARG A 22 -11.85 -11.97 -1.14
N GLY A 23 -12.03 -12.07 0.19
CA GLY A 23 -12.24 -13.37 0.87
C GLY A 23 -10.99 -14.26 0.94
N LEU A 24 -9.80 -13.70 0.78
CA LEU A 24 -8.54 -14.45 0.66
C LEU A 24 -7.67 -14.43 1.93
N ALA A 25 -8.07 -13.71 2.99
CA ALA A 25 -7.24 -13.53 4.18
C ALA A 25 -6.80 -14.87 4.81
N GLY A 26 -7.68 -15.87 4.84
CA GLY A 26 -7.37 -17.21 5.34
C GLY A 26 -6.41 -18.04 4.48
N ARG A 27 -6.08 -17.58 3.26
CA ARG A 27 -5.13 -18.23 2.35
C ARG A 27 -3.73 -17.62 2.43
N ILE A 28 -3.53 -16.59 3.26
CA ILE A 28 -2.26 -15.87 3.39
C ILE A 28 -1.67 -16.15 4.77
N GLU A 29 -0.53 -16.83 4.79
CA GLU A 29 0.34 -16.96 5.94
C GLU A 29 1.25 -15.73 6.03
N THR A 30 1.29 -15.04 7.17
CA THR A 30 2.15 -13.87 7.35
C THR A 30 3.50 -14.26 7.96
N ILE A 31 4.59 -13.79 7.36
CA ILE A 31 5.97 -13.95 7.84
C ILE A 31 6.43 -12.63 8.43
N ALA A 32 6.63 -12.58 9.77
CA ALA A 32 7.13 -11.38 10.43
C ALA A 32 8.54 -11.04 9.90
N THR A 33 8.67 -9.89 9.24
CA THR A 33 9.90 -9.50 8.53
C THR A 33 10.25 -8.06 8.86
N ASN A 34 11.50 -7.82 9.28
CA ASN A 34 12.05 -6.47 9.44
C ASN A 34 12.83 -6.08 8.17
N PRO A 35 12.29 -5.22 7.29
CA PRO A 35 12.96 -4.85 6.04
C PRO A 35 14.22 -3.99 6.25
N HIS A 36 14.37 -3.36 7.42
CA HIS A 36 15.51 -2.48 7.70
C HIS A 36 16.83 -3.21 7.91
N VAL A 37 16.79 -4.53 8.17
CA VAL A 37 17.99 -5.36 8.31
C VAL A 37 18.26 -6.21 7.07
N SER A 38 17.42 -6.07 6.03
CA SER A 38 17.56 -6.78 4.75
C SER A 38 17.82 -8.30 4.92
N PRO A 39 16.91 -9.03 5.58
CA PRO A 39 17.14 -10.44 5.84
C PRO A 39 17.21 -11.24 4.52
N PRO A 40 18.09 -12.27 4.43
CA PRO A 40 18.32 -13.01 3.19
C PRO A 40 17.06 -13.56 2.53
N GLU A 41 16.12 -14.07 3.31
CA GLU A 41 14.84 -14.61 2.83
C GLU A 41 13.99 -13.53 2.14
N LEU A 42 13.99 -12.28 2.66
CA LEU A 42 13.32 -11.18 1.98
C LEU A 42 14.02 -10.79 0.69
N LEU A 43 15.36 -10.79 0.67
CA LEU A 43 16.12 -10.40 -0.53
C LEU A 43 15.93 -11.38 -1.70
N VAL A 44 15.67 -12.66 -1.41
CA VAL A 44 15.32 -13.66 -2.43
C VAL A 44 13.98 -13.31 -3.08
N ASP A 45 12.98 -12.91 -2.28
CA ASP A 45 11.62 -12.66 -2.73
C ASP A 45 11.41 -11.21 -3.22
N ASN A 46 12.20 -10.25 -2.70
CA ASN A 46 12.16 -8.84 -3.13
C ASN A 46 13.55 -8.20 -3.02
N PRO A 47 14.27 -8.04 -4.13
CA PRO A 47 15.61 -7.46 -4.15
C PRO A 47 15.67 -6.00 -3.66
N LEU A 48 14.51 -5.32 -3.56
CA LEU A 48 14.42 -3.95 -3.02
C LEU A 48 14.41 -3.92 -1.48
N SER A 49 14.42 -5.10 -0.81
CA SER A 49 14.34 -5.21 0.66
C SER A 49 13.15 -4.45 1.25
N LYS A 50 12.00 -4.54 0.61
CA LYS A 50 10.76 -3.86 1.04
C LYS A 50 9.65 -4.86 1.32
N VAL A 51 8.80 -4.51 2.27
CA VAL A 51 7.53 -5.21 2.53
C VAL A 51 6.35 -4.33 2.10
N PRO A 52 5.27 -4.94 1.57
CA PRO A 52 5.01 -6.37 1.40
C PRO A 52 5.77 -7.01 0.23
N ALA A 53 6.05 -8.30 0.35
CA ALA A 53 6.35 -9.19 -0.76
C ALA A 53 5.51 -10.46 -0.56
N LEU A 54 4.81 -10.91 -1.59
CA LEU A 54 3.94 -12.07 -1.58
C LEU A 54 4.60 -13.21 -2.35
N VAL A 55 4.69 -14.39 -1.75
CA VAL A 55 5.10 -15.61 -2.43
C VAL A 55 3.86 -16.48 -2.66
N THR A 56 3.58 -16.80 -3.91
CA THR A 56 2.44 -17.61 -4.31
C THR A 56 2.67 -19.10 -3.98
N ASP A 57 1.64 -19.93 -4.14
CA ASP A 57 1.76 -21.36 -3.84
C ASP A 57 2.68 -22.11 -4.83
N ASP A 58 2.92 -21.56 -6.02
CA ASP A 58 3.89 -22.06 -7.00
C ASP A 58 5.31 -21.48 -6.85
N GLY A 59 5.52 -20.63 -5.82
CA GLY A 59 6.82 -20.04 -5.51
C GLY A 59 7.13 -18.74 -6.26
N THR A 60 6.18 -18.15 -6.99
CA THR A 60 6.39 -16.85 -7.65
C THR A 60 6.37 -15.73 -6.62
N ALA A 61 7.42 -14.92 -6.58
CA ALA A 61 7.51 -13.73 -5.74
C ALA A 61 6.90 -12.52 -6.44
N ILE A 62 6.00 -11.81 -5.76
CA ILE A 62 5.27 -10.64 -6.27
C ILE A 62 5.51 -9.44 -5.35
N TYR A 63 5.89 -8.32 -5.90
CA TYR A 63 6.02 -7.01 -5.26
C TYR A 63 5.85 -5.93 -6.36
N ASP A 64 5.45 -4.68 -6.05
CA ASP A 64 5.11 -4.15 -4.73
C ASP A 64 3.60 -4.29 -4.41
N SER A 65 3.12 -3.52 -3.43
CA SER A 65 1.72 -3.65 -2.96
C SER A 65 0.64 -3.40 -4.03
N PRO A 66 0.77 -2.48 -5.02
CA PRO A 66 -0.13 -2.37 -6.16
C PRO A 66 -0.25 -3.67 -6.96
N VAL A 67 0.89 -4.27 -7.30
CA VAL A 67 0.95 -5.51 -8.09
C VAL A 67 0.35 -6.68 -7.31
N ILE A 68 0.64 -6.77 -6.01
CA ILE A 68 0.05 -7.78 -5.13
C ILE A 68 -1.48 -7.63 -5.09
N CYS A 69 -2.00 -6.41 -4.95
CA CYS A 69 -3.45 -6.17 -4.94
C CYS A 69 -4.10 -6.57 -6.27
N GLU A 70 -3.49 -6.25 -7.41
CA GLU A 70 -4.00 -6.71 -8.72
C GLU A 70 -4.02 -8.24 -8.80
N TYR A 71 -2.96 -8.91 -8.39
CA TYR A 71 -2.91 -10.36 -8.37
C TYR A 71 -4.00 -10.96 -7.47
N LEU A 72 -4.13 -10.50 -6.24
CA LEU A 72 -5.16 -10.98 -5.31
C LEU A 72 -6.57 -10.75 -5.85
N ASP A 73 -6.78 -9.66 -6.59
CA ASP A 73 -8.08 -9.36 -7.19
C ASP A 73 -8.48 -10.38 -8.28
N THR A 74 -7.53 -11.09 -8.87
CA THR A 74 -7.81 -12.16 -9.84
C THR A 74 -8.22 -13.48 -9.20
N LEU A 75 -7.97 -13.67 -7.89
CA LEU A 75 -8.10 -14.97 -7.21
C LEU A 75 -9.38 -15.16 -6.41
N GLY A 76 -9.98 -14.08 -5.95
CA GLY A 76 -11.10 -14.17 -4.99
C GLY A 76 -12.45 -14.32 -5.65
N ASP A 77 -13.41 -14.93 -4.95
CA ASP A 77 -14.78 -15.12 -5.41
C ASP A 77 -15.71 -13.92 -5.11
N ALA A 78 -15.27 -13.01 -4.24
CA ALA A 78 -15.99 -11.77 -3.96
C ALA A 78 -15.94 -10.81 -5.17
N ALA A 79 -16.77 -9.74 -5.16
CA ALA A 79 -16.77 -8.76 -6.25
C ALA A 79 -15.38 -8.16 -6.47
N PRO A 80 -14.91 -8.04 -7.74
CA PRO A 80 -13.62 -7.45 -8.05
C PRO A 80 -13.50 -6.02 -7.52
N LEU A 81 -12.31 -5.69 -7.00
CA LEU A 81 -11.99 -4.34 -6.53
C LEU A 81 -11.50 -3.44 -7.67
N PHE A 82 -10.97 -4.06 -8.73
CA PHE A 82 -10.54 -3.33 -9.90
C PHE A 82 -11.62 -3.35 -10.98
N PRO A 83 -12.12 -2.18 -11.42
CA PRO A 83 -13.03 -2.10 -12.56
C PRO A 83 -12.42 -2.71 -13.84
N PRO A 84 -13.24 -3.05 -14.85
CA PRO A 84 -12.75 -3.67 -16.09
C PRO A 84 -11.63 -2.87 -16.76
N THR A 85 -10.60 -3.57 -17.23
CA THR A 85 -9.47 -2.99 -17.95
C THR A 85 -9.94 -2.16 -19.15
N GLY A 86 -9.30 -1.00 -19.38
CA GLY A 86 -9.64 -0.09 -20.47
C GLY A 86 -10.85 0.81 -20.22
N SER A 87 -11.56 0.66 -19.10
CA SER A 87 -12.68 1.54 -18.75
C SER A 87 -12.21 2.84 -18.08
N MET A 88 -13.00 3.91 -18.20
CA MET A 88 -12.78 5.15 -17.44
C MET A 88 -12.89 4.93 -15.93
N ALA A 89 -13.75 4.00 -15.50
CA ALA A 89 -13.84 3.61 -14.09
C ALA A 89 -12.50 3.04 -13.58
N ARG A 90 -11.83 2.21 -14.39
CA ARG A 90 -10.49 1.69 -14.07
C ARG A 90 -9.47 2.82 -13.93
N LEU A 91 -9.46 3.77 -14.86
CA LEU A 91 -8.56 4.92 -14.81
C LEU A 91 -8.78 5.75 -13.54
N HIS A 92 -10.03 6.04 -13.19
CA HIS A 92 -10.35 6.78 -11.97
C HIS A 92 -9.92 6.03 -10.71
N ALA A 93 -10.18 4.72 -10.62
CA ALA A 93 -9.75 3.88 -9.50
C ALA A 93 -8.21 3.87 -9.36
N GLN A 94 -7.48 3.80 -10.48
CA GLN A 94 -6.01 3.85 -10.48
C GLN A 94 -5.46 5.23 -10.08
N ILE A 95 -6.10 6.33 -10.50
CA ILE A 95 -5.71 7.69 -10.06
C ILE A 95 -5.91 7.83 -8.54
N MET A 96 -7.04 7.36 -8.02
CA MET A 96 -7.31 7.39 -6.57
C MET A 96 -6.32 6.50 -5.80
N HIS A 97 -6.03 5.31 -6.32
CA HIS A 97 -5.00 4.42 -5.79
C HIS A 97 -3.63 5.11 -5.73
N ALA A 98 -3.19 5.72 -6.83
CA ALA A 98 -1.93 6.45 -6.89
C ALA A 98 -1.90 7.65 -5.92
N THR A 99 -3.03 8.34 -5.72
CA THR A 99 -3.15 9.43 -4.74
C THR A 99 -2.97 8.91 -3.32
N ALA A 100 -3.64 7.80 -2.97
CA ALA A 100 -3.50 7.16 -1.66
C ALA A 100 -2.07 6.66 -1.42
N ASP A 101 -1.44 6.00 -2.39
CA ASP A 101 -0.05 5.55 -2.28
C ASP A 101 0.92 6.72 -2.15
N GLY A 102 0.70 7.82 -2.87
CA GLY A 102 1.49 9.04 -2.72
C GLY A 102 1.41 9.66 -1.32
N ILE A 103 0.26 9.56 -0.65
CA ILE A 103 0.13 9.95 0.77
C ILE A 103 0.96 9.02 1.65
N LEU A 104 0.87 7.70 1.43
CA LEU A 104 1.64 6.72 2.20
C LEU A 104 3.15 6.94 2.01
N ASP A 105 3.60 7.14 0.77
CA ASP A 105 5.02 7.40 0.44
C ASP A 105 5.54 8.64 1.17
N ALA A 106 4.80 9.74 1.11
CA ALA A 106 5.16 10.98 1.77
C ALA A 106 5.18 10.81 3.31
N ALA A 107 4.20 10.13 3.89
CA ALA A 107 4.11 9.87 5.32
C ALA A 107 5.27 8.98 5.80
N VAL A 108 5.56 7.89 5.10
CA VAL A 108 6.68 6.99 5.40
C VAL A 108 8.02 7.72 5.26
N ALA A 109 8.21 8.51 4.19
CA ALA A 109 9.42 9.30 4.00
C ALA A 109 9.66 10.29 5.15
N ARG A 110 8.60 10.96 5.63
CA ARG A 110 8.66 11.83 6.81
C ARG A 110 9.03 11.04 8.07
N ARG A 111 8.38 9.90 8.30
CA ARG A 111 8.66 9.03 9.45
C ARG A 111 10.11 8.58 9.48
N LEU A 112 10.68 8.19 8.34
CA LEU A 112 12.08 7.78 8.22
C LEU A 112 13.05 8.96 8.36
N ASN A 113 12.63 10.19 8.06
CA ASN A 113 13.44 11.38 8.24
C ASN A 113 13.55 11.84 9.72
N MET A 114 12.54 11.56 10.55
CA MET A 114 12.45 12.05 11.92
C MET A 114 13.66 11.72 12.82
N PRO A 115 14.23 10.50 12.82
CA PRO A 115 15.34 10.14 13.72
C PRO A 115 16.68 10.76 13.33
N HIS A 116 16.77 11.42 12.18
CA HIS A 116 18.02 12.03 11.71
C HIS A 116 18.19 13.47 12.21
N PRO A 117 19.44 13.99 12.31
CA PRO A 117 19.67 15.40 12.63
C PRO A 117 18.92 16.32 11.66
N GLN A 118 18.20 17.30 12.20
CA GLN A 118 17.31 18.16 11.43
C GLN A 118 18.04 19.45 10.98
N ASP A 119 18.79 19.35 9.89
CA ASP A 119 19.34 20.52 9.18
C ASP A 119 18.29 21.18 8.26
N ASP A 120 18.67 22.29 7.61
CA ASP A 120 17.75 23.03 6.73
C ASP A 120 17.25 22.20 5.55
N GLY A 121 18.10 21.33 4.98
CA GLY A 121 17.74 20.45 3.88
C GLY A 121 16.67 19.42 4.30
N ARG A 122 16.85 18.82 5.49
CA ARG A 122 15.87 17.85 6.02
C ARG A 122 14.56 18.51 6.42
N ARG A 123 14.60 19.70 6.98
CA ARG A 123 13.39 20.50 7.28
C ARG A 123 12.63 20.86 6.00
N ALA A 124 13.34 21.31 4.96
CA ALA A 124 12.73 21.61 3.68
C ALA A 124 12.13 20.35 3.00
N PHE A 125 12.82 19.20 3.09
CA PHE A 125 12.30 17.91 2.62
C PHE A 125 11.00 17.55 3.37
N ASP A 126 10.98 17.58 4.70
CA ASP A 126 9.79 17.26 5.50
C ASP A 126 8.61 18.18 5.18
N ALA A 127 8.85 19.49 5.08
CA ALA A 127 7.82 20.45 4.72
C ALA A 127 7.22 20.19 3.34
N ARG A 128 8.06 19.80 2.36
CA ARG A 128 7.59 19.41 1.01
C ARG A 128 6.71 18.14 1.04
N GLN A 129 7.11 17.13 1.80
CA GLN A 129 6.32 15.90 1.95
C GLN A 129 5.00 16.18 2.66
N LYS A 130 5.03 16.97 3.74
CA LYS A 130 3.80 17.37 4.44
C LYS A 130 2.84 18.11 3.51
N ALA A 131 3.32 19.08 2.76
CA ALA A 131 2.48 19.82 1.82
C ALA A 131 1.89 18.93 0.71
N ALA A 132 2.58 17.86 0.31
CA ALA A 132 2.03 16.89 -0.63
C ALA A 132 0.87 16.11 -0.01
N VAL A 133 1.01 15.65 1.23
CA VAL A 133 -0.05 14.98 1.99
C VAL A 133 -1.27 15.90 2.13
N ASP A 134 -1.07 17.14 2.59
CA ASP A 134 -2.16 18.11 2.81
C ASP A 134 -2.97 18.33 1.52
N ARG A 135 -2.28 18.59 0.39
CA ARG A 135 -2.95 18.77 -0.91
C ARG A 135 -3.71 17.53 -1.39
N ALA A 136 -3.14 16.36 -1.18
CA ALA A 136 -3.80 15.10 -1.58
C ALA A 136 -5.04 14.83 -0.72
N LEU A 137 -4.98 15.09 0.58
CA LEU A 137 -6.14 15.01 1.47
C LEU A 137 -7.23 16.01 1.07
N ASP A 138 -6.88 17.26 0.76
CA ASP A 138 -7.82 18.28 0.26
C ASP A 138 -8.57 17.81 -1.00
N VAL A 139 -7.89 17.08 -1.89
CA VAL A 139 -8.54 16.50 -3.08
C VAL A 139 -9.52 15.40 -2.70
N LEU A 140 -9.14 14.52 -1.78
CA LEU A 140 -10.00 13.42 -1.32
C LEU A 140 -11.21 13.94 -0.53
N GLU A 141 -11.06 14.99 0.28
CA GLU A 141 -12.16 15.63 1.02
C GLU A 141 -13.20 16.28 0.11
N LYS A 142 -12.77 16.85 -1.02
CA LYS A 142 -13.68 17.46 -2.00
C LYS A 142 -14.53 16.43 -2.75
N ALA A 143 -14.02 15.22 -2.92
CA ALA A 143 -14.69 14.14 -3.63
C ALA A 143 -14.46 12.81 -2.90
N PRO A 144 -15.01 12.64 -1.67
CA PRO A 144 -14.80 11.43 -0.90
C PRO A 144 -15.42 10.22 -1.62
N PRO A 145 -14.74 9.07 -1.61
CA PRO A 145 -15.29 7.85 -2.20
C PRO A 145 -16.55 7.43 -1.45
N LYS A 146 -17.56 6.98 -2.21
CA LYS A 146 -18.83 6.49 -1.67
C LYS A 146 -18.74 4.98 -1.43
N GLY A 147 -18.37 4.59 -0.22
CA GLY A 147 -18.21 3.18 0.17
C GLY A 147 -16.89 2.56 -0.31
N LEU A 148 -16.80 1.24 -0.26
CA LEU A 148 -15.61 0.45 -0.66
C LEU A 148 -15.86 -0.24 -2.01
N SER A 149 -16.34 0.53 -2.99
CA SER A 149 -16.80 0.01 -4.28
C SER A 149 -15.67 -0.44 -5.22
N ASP A 150 -14.46 0.04 -4.99
CA ASP A 150 -13.28 -0.26 -5.81
C ASP A 150 -11.99 -0.11 -4.99
N ILE A 151 -10.86 -0.45 -5.60
CA ILE A 151 -9.55 -0.42 -4.96
C ILE A 151 -9.18 1.00 -4.46
N GLY A 152 -9.53 2.03 -5.21
CA GLY A 152 -9.25 3.41 -4.83
C GLY A 152 -10.03 3.83 -3.59
N ALA A 153 -11.33 3.53 -3.55
CA ALA A 153 -12.21 3.79 -2.41
C ALA A 153 -11.77 3.03 -1.16
N MET A 154 -11.40 1.75 -1.31
CA MET A 154 -10.90 0.92 -0.21
C MET A 154 -9.62 1.50 0.38
N LEU A 155 -8.67 1.94 -0.46
CA LEU A 155 -7.38 2.47 0.00
C LEU A 155 -7.53 3.83 0.68
N THR A 156 -8.41 4.68 0.17
CA THR A 156 -8.71 5.97 0.81
C THR A 156 -9.28 5.75 2.21
N GLY A 157 -10.18 4.77 2.37
CA GLY A 157 -10.71 4.37 3.68
C GLY A 157 -9.63 3.87 4.65
N SER A 158 -8.58 3.22 4.14
CA SER A 158 -7.48 2.71 4.95
C SER A 158 -6.51 3.80 5.45
N LEU A 159 -6.49 4.99 4.83
CA LEU A 159 -5.69 6.13 5.27
C LEU A 159 -6.10 6.64 6.65
N GLY A 160 -7.40 6.56 7.00
CA GLY A 160 -7.89 6.93 8.32
C GLY A 160 -7.39 6.04 9.46
N MET A 161 -6.70 4.94 9.16
CA MET A 161 -6.07 4.04 10.13
C MET A 161 -4.58 4.32 10.37
N LEU A 162 -4.03 5.39 9.79
CA LEU A 162 -2.65 5.79 10.07
C LEU A 162 -2.58 6.36 11.50
N PRO A 163 -1.63 5.89 12.34
CA PRO A 163 -1.44 6.48 13.66
C PRO A 163 -1.02 7.93 13.51
N SER A 164 -1.66 8.78 14.30
CA SER A 164 -1.37 10.23 14.47
C SER A 164 0.07 10.49 14.92
#